data_4a11f43bcee36c0140160c1107176237
#
_entry.id   4a11f43bcee36c0140160c1107176237
#
_cell.length_a   1.000
_cell.length_b   1.000
_cell.length_c   1.000
_cell.angle_alpha   90.00
_cell.angle_beta   90.00
_cell.angle_gamma   90.00
#
_symmetry.space_group_name_H-M   'P 1'
#
loop_
_entity.id
_entity.type
_entity.pdbx_description
1 polymer ?
#
loop_
_entity_poly.entity_id
_entity_poly.type
_entity_poly.pdbx_seq_one_letter_code
_entity_poly.pdbx_strand_id
1 'polypeptide(L)'
;MEILERIAQEAEQNTQVPAYPRSVEKVIAAIRSTSNFWKIVDLSDEPLPLVAEILKLLNREGLIAFEGTQILLTEKGAELVEKLGIESFVSHKCPTCNGRSVVITDLKEAFEKFLKIQENRPPAIHQYDQGYVTPENTFARVALADSRGDLRGKNVVVLGDDDLMSIALALTGLPKKVTILEIDERLIDFIKKVSEEYNLNIDARVHDLRQPLPEDVVGAYDTFFTDPPETVEAIKAFVGRGVATLKGPRCAGYFGVTRRESSLDKWARIQKVLLDMGLVITDLLHNFNEYVNWDYYQEMRGWQLTPVKEPPKEIWYKSTQFRVETVRGFKGFNDPIVGDIYNDAESSTT
;
A
#
# COMPACT_ATOMS: atom_id res chain seq x y z
N MET A 1 -3.95 32.60 -0.34
CA MET A 1 -4.02 31.75 0.87
C MET A 1 -5.46 31.52 1.32
N GLU A 2 -6.26 32.58 1.48
CA GLU A 2 -7.66 32.49 1.94
C GLU A 2 -8.54 31.52 1.14
N ILE A 3 -8.39 31.46 -0.21
CA ILE A 3 -9.17 30.55 -1.05
C ILE A 3 -8.77 29.08 -0.83
N LEU A 4 -7.47 28.79 -0.65
CA LEU A 4 -7.00 27.43 -0.39
C LEU A 4 -7.49 26.92 0.99
N GLU A 5 -7.49 27.80 1.99
CA GLU A 5 -7.97 27.49 3.33
C GLU A 5 -9.47 27.19 3.33
N ARG A 6 -10.28 28.01 2.65
CA ARG A 6 -11.73 27.80 2.52
C ARG A 6 -12.06 26.49 1.81
N ILE A 7 -11.36 26.18 0.70
CA ILE A 7 -11.56 24.91 -0.03
C ILE A 7 -11.15 23.72 0.85
N ALA A 8 -10.03 23.83 1.59
CA ALA A 8 -9.61 22.75 2.49
C ALA A 8 -10.65 22.50 3.58
N GLN A 9 -11.12 23.54 4.28
CA GLN A 9 -12.14 23.41 5.32
C GLN A 9 -13.44 22.80 4.80
N GLU A 10 -13.91 23.21 3.62
CA GLU A 10 -15.12 22.67 3.03
C GLU A 10 -14.93 21.21 2.57
N ALA A 11 -13.78 20.88 1.99
CA ALA A 11 -13.44 19.52 1.59
C ALA A 11 -13.39 18.58 2.82
N GLU A 12 -12.79 19.02 3.93
CA GLU A 12 -12.78 18.27 5.19
C GLU A 12 -14.20 18.04 5.74
N GLN A 13 -15.06 19.06 5.72
CA GLN A 13 -16.45 18.92 6.17
C GLN A 13 -17.24 17.92 5.33
N ASN A 14 -17.04 17.93 4.01
CA ASN A 14 -17.78 17.07 3.08
C ASN A 14 -17.30 15.61 3.09
N THR A 15 -16.01 15.38 3.33
CA THR A 15 -15.41 14.04 3.24
C THR A 15 -15.13 13.38 4.59
N GLN A 16 -15.08 14.18 5.66
CA GLN A 16 -14.59 13.77 6.99
C GLN A 16 -13.09 13.32 6.96
N VAL A 17 -12.36 13.71 5.91
CA VAL A 17 -10.92 13.48 5.76
C VAL A 17 -10.20 14.76 6.11
N PRO A 18 -9.24 14.78 7.05
CA PRO A 18 -8.47 15.95 7.41
C PRO A 18 -7.82 16.60 6.18
N ALA A 19 -8.02 17.90 6.01
CA ALA A 19 -7.55 18.64 4.86
C ALA A 19 -6.88 19.96 5.27
N TYR A 20 -5.83 20.29 4.54
CA TYR A 20 -5.01 21.47 4.78
C TYR A 20 -4.91 22.34 3.52
N PRO A 21 -4.62 23.65 3.62
CA PRO A 21 -4.34 24.48 2.44
C PRO A 21 -3.28 23.85 1.52
N ARG A 22 -2.30 23.15 2.10
CA ARG A 22 -1.26 22.43 1.36
C ARG A 22 -1.81 21.25 0.56
N SER A 23 -2.87 20.57 1.01
CA SER A 23 -3.54 19.51 0.24
C SER A 23 -4.14 20.08 -1.05
N VAL A 24 -4.80 21.24 -0.97
CA VAL A 24 -5.36 21.93 -2.14
C VAL A 24 -4.25 22.37 -3.10
N GLU A 25 -3.16 22.95 -2.58
CA GLU A 25 -1.99 23.35 -3.36
C GLU A 25 -1.39 22.15 -4.13
N LYS A 26 -1.23 20.99 -3.47
CA LYS A 26 -0.70 19.78 -4.11
C LYS A 26 -1.60 19.26 -5.24
N VAL A 27 -2.93 19.31 -5.05
CA VAL A 27 -3.88 18.94 -6.11
C VAL A 27 -3.76 19.88 -7.30
N ILE A 28 -3.66 21.20 -7.07
CA ILE A 28 -3.46 22.18 -8.15
C ILE A 28 -2.11 21.96 -8.85
N ALA A 29 -1.03 21.70 -8.12
CA ALA A 29 0.28 21.36 -8.69
C ALA A 29 0.23 20.09 -9.55
N ALA A 30 -0.57 19.10 -9.15
CA ALA A 30 -0.80 17.89 -9.92
C ALA A 30 -1.57 18.17 -11.23
N ILE A 31 -2.60 19.05 -11.20
CA ILE A 31 -3.33 19.46 -12.41
C ILE A 31 -2.40 20.16 -13.40
N ARG A 32 -1.39 20.91 -12.94
CA ARG A 32 -0.37 21.50 -13.82
C ARG A 32 0.52 20.44 -14.50
N SER A 33 0.63 19.28 -13.92
CA SER A 33 1.49 18.19 -14.42
C SER A 33 0.74 17.20 -15.31
N THR A 34 -0.58 17.08 -15.15
CA THR A 34 -1.41 16.11 -15.87
C THR A 34 -2.88 16.50 -15.84
N SER A 35 -3.64 16.10 -16.87
CA SER A 35 -5.09 16.24 -16.93
C SER A 35 -5.85 14.97 -16.51
N ASN A 36 -5.16 13.86 -16.23
CA ASN A 36 -5.78 12.58 -15.89
C ASN A 36 -6.05 12.48 -14.39
N PHE A 37 -7.27 12.11 -13.99
CA PHE A 37 -7.70 12.01 -12.59
C PHE A 37 -6.81 11.13 -11.74
N TRP A 38 -6.57 9.90 -12.19
CA TRP A 38 -5.79 8.92 -11.42
C TRP A 38 -4.34 9.35 -11.23
N LYS A 39 -3.80 10.02 -12.24
CA LYS A 39 -2.45 10.59 -12.15
C LYS A 39 -2.40 11.83 -11.24
N ILE A 40 -3.48 12.62 -11.17
CA ILE A 40 -3.60 13.71 -10.19
C ILE A 40 -3.59 13.13 -8.77
N VAL A 41 -4.32 12.04 -8.51
CA VAL A 41 -4.30 11.34 -7.21
C VAL A 41 -2.90 10.84 -6.88
N ASP A 42 -2.21 10.17 -7.85
CA ASP A 42 -0.84 9.68 -7.67
C ASP A 42 0.14 10.81 -7.32
N LEU A 43 0.11 11.92 -8.05
CA LEU A 43 1.05 13.04 -7.87
C LEU A 43 0.74 13.89 -6.62
N SER A 44 -0.52 14.11 -6.31
CA SER A 44 -0.89 14.90 -5.12
C SER A 44 -0.52 14.20 -3.82
N ASP A 45 -0.45 12.87 -3.81
CA ASP A 45 -0.11 12.08 -2.63
C ASP A 45 -1.03 12.41 -1.43
N GLU A 46 -2.33 12.52 -1.73
CA GLU A 46 -3.42 12.79 -0.78
C GLU A 46 -4.51 11.71 -0.93
N PRO A 47 -5.34 11.47 0.09
CA PRO A 47 -6.42 10.48 0.01
C PRO A 47 -7.36 10.77 -1.17
N LEU A 48 -7.70 9.73 -1.94
CA LEU A 48 -8.52 9.87 -3.14
C LEU A 48 -9.87 10.56 -2.88
N PRO A 49 -10.62 10.22 -1.80
CA PRO A 49 -11.86 10.93 -1.49
C PRO A 49 -11.67 12.44 -1.34
N LEU A 50 -10.59 12.86 -0.70
CA LEU A 50 -10.23 14.26 -0.53
C LEU A 50 -9.89 14.92 -1.87
N VAL A 51 -9.07 14.27 -2.69
CA VAL A 51 -8.69 14.78 -4.04
C VAL A 51 -9.93 14.98 -4.91
N ALA A 52 -10.83 13.99 -4.93
CA ALA A 52 -12.06 14.07 -5.70
C ALA A 52 -12.95 15.24 -5.27
N GLU A 53 -13.05 15.50 -3.97
CA GLU A 53 -13.84 16.62 -3.46
C GLU A 53 -13.17 17.97 -3.75
N ILE A 54 -11.87 18.09 -3.55
CA ILE A 54 -11.11 19.31 -3.89
C ILE A 54 -11.33 19.66 -5.37
N LEU A 55 -11.29 18.68 -6.28
CA LEU A 55 -11.54 18.92 -7.71
C LEU A 55 -12.95 19.46 -7.99
N LYS A 56 -13.98 18.92 -7.33
CA LYS A 56 -15.36 19.43 -7.45
C LYS A 56 -15.45 20.87 -6.96
N LEU A 57 -14.82 21.19 -5.83
CA LEU A 57 -14.81 22.53 -5.26
C LEU A 57 -14.04 23.52 -6.16
N LEU A 58 -12.88 23.13 -6.69
CA LEU A 58 -12.12 23.95 -7.65
C LEU A 58 -12.93 24.23 -8.93
N ASN A 59 -13.68 23.24 -9.43
CA ASN A 59 -14.56 23.41 -10.58
C ASN A 59 -15.72 24.35 -10.26
N ARG A 60 -16.35 24.22 -9.10
CA ARG A 60 -17.42 25.13 -8.65
C ARG A 60 -16.93 26.58 -8.52
N GLU A 61 -15.69 26.79 -8.10
CA GLU A 61 -15.05 28.11 -8.04
C GLU A 61 -14.64 28.65 -9.43
N GLY A 62 -14.78 27.85 -10.49
CA GLY A 62 -14.39 28.19 -11.85
C GLY A 62 -12.86 28.25 -12.04
N LEU A 63 -12.08 27.56 -11.22
CA LEU A 63 -10.63 27.49 -11.30
C LEU A 63 -10.14 26.36 -12.21
N ILE A 64 -10.97 25.33 -12.37
CA ILE A 64 -10.75 24.23 -13.32
C ILE A 64 -12.01 23.98 -14.12
N ALA A 65 -11.87 23.25 -15.23
CA ALA A 65 -12.97 22.74 -16.04
C ALA A 65 -12.78 21.24 -16.29
N PHE A 66 -13.90 20.50 -16.39
CA PHE A 66 -13.94 19.14 -16.86
C PHE A 66 -14.30 19.12 -18.34
N GLU A 67 -13.37 18.73 -19.20
CA GLU A 67 -13.56 18.60 -20.65
C GLU A 67 -13.49 17.12 -21.04
N GLY A 68 -14.65 16.48 -21.16
CA GLY A 68 -14.72 15.03 -21.31
C GLY A 68 -14.12 14.33 -20.08
N THR A 69 -13.00 13.64 -20.26
CA THR A 69 -12.26 12.98 -19.16
C THR A 69 -11.06 13.77 -18.66
N GLN A 70 -10.80 14.95 -19.25
CA GLN A 70 -9.67 15.80 -18.87
C GLN A 70 -10.06 16.82 -17.81
N ILE A 71 -9.10 17.11 -16.93
CA ILE A 71 -9.20 18.08 -15.84
C ILE A 71 -8.18 19.19 -16.13
N LEU A 72 -8.67 20.38 -16.44
CA LEU A 72 -7.83 21.48 -16.95
C LEU A 72 -7.99 22.75 -16.10
N LEU A 73 -6.91 23.52 -15.93
CA LEU A 73 -7.00 24.87 -15.38
C LEU A 73 -7.74 25.80 -16.34
N THR A 74 -8.63 26.64 -15.81
CA THR A 74 -9.20 27.77 -16.54
C THR A 74 -8.21 28.95 -16.56
N GLU A 75 -8.50 30.04 -17.29
CA GLU A 75 -7.74 31.29 -17.19
C GLU A 75 -7.68 31.81 -15.75
N LYS A 76 -8.81 31.83 -15.05
CA LYS A 76 -8.88 32.20 -13.63
C LYS A 76 -8.01 31.30 -12.74
N GLY A 77 -7.99 29.99 -13.04
CA GLY A 77 -7.13 29.03 -12.34
C GLY A 77 -5.64 29.29 -12.60
N ALA A 78 -5.27 29.57 -13.85
CA ALA A 78 -3.90 29.89 -14.23
C ALA A 78 -3.39 31.18 -13.56
N GLU A 79 -4.21 32.23 -13.50
CA GLU A 79 -3.91 33.48 -12.79
C GLU A 79 -3.68 33.22 -11.28
N LEU A 80 -4.53 32.40 -10.65
CA LEU A 80 -4.37 32.02 -9.24
C LEU A 80 -3.06 31.27 -9.01
N VAL A 81 -2.74 30.31 -9.87
CA VAL A 81 -1.50 29.51 -9.82
C VAL A 81 -0.27 30.41 -9.90
N GLU A 82 -0.24 31.35 -10.84
CA GLU A 82 0.84 32.32 -10.99
C GLU A 82 0.98 33.21 -9.75
N LYS A 83 -0.14 33.75 -9.26
CA LYS A 83 -0.19 34.59 -8.06
C LYS A 83 0.34 33.87 -6.82
N LEU A 84 0.07 32.59 -6.67
CA LEU A 84 0.46 31.80 -5.50
C LEU A 84 1.84 31.15 -5.68
N GLY A 85 2.43 31.18 -6.89
CA GLY A 85 3.71 30.55 -7.20
C GLY A 85 3.64 29.02 -7.09
N ILE A 86 2.50 28.40 -7.45
CA ILE A 86 2.35 26.94 -7.40
C ILE A 86 3.03 26.34 -8.63
N GLU A 87 4.07 25.53 -8.42
CA GLU A 87 4.83 24.87 -9.48
C GLU A 87 4.31 23.45 -9.77
N SER A 88 4.62 22.93 -10.97
CA SER A 88 4.36 21.54 -11.32
C SER A 88 5.32 20.59 -10.62
N PHE A 89 4.94 19.32 -10.48
CA PHE A 89 5.83 18.29 -9.92
C PHE A 89 6.99 17.96 -10.89
N VAL A 90 8.18 17.82 -10.33
CA VAL A 90 9.38 17.38 -11.04
C VAL A 90 9.85 16.06 -10.44
N SER A 91 10.12 15.06 -11.30
CA SER A 91 10.62 13.77 -10.84
C SER A 91 12.13 13.71 -10.94
N HIS A 92 12.79 13.31 -9.86
CA HIS A 92 14.22 13.02 -9.77
C HIS A 92 14.49 11.55 -9.42
N LYS A 93 13.55 10.65 -9.74
CA LYS A 93 13.70 9.23 -9.47
C LYS A 93 14.85 8.62 -10.28
N CYS A 94 15.58 7.69 -9.66
CA CYS A 94 16.57 6.88 -10.36
C CYS A 94 15.90 6.03 -11.46
N PRO A 95 16.32 6.08 -12.72
CA PRO A 95 15.67 5.31 -13.80
C PRO A 95 15.91 3.80 -13.69
N THR A 96 16.96 3.36 -12.98
CA THR A 96 17.27 1.93 -12.84
C THR A 96 16.39 1.22 -11.82
N CYS A 97 16.15 1.84 -10.64
CA CYS A 97 15.39 1.22 -9.56
C CYS A 97 14.06 1.92 -9.28
N ASN A 98 13.66 2.90 -10.09
CA ASN A 98 12.44 3.69 -9.94
C ASN A 98 12.25 4.28 -8.51
N GLY A 99 13.37 4.61 -7.85
CA GLY A 99 13.39 5.15 -6.48
C GLY A 99 13.35 4.09 -5.37
N ARG A 100 13.38 2.79 -5.68
CA ARG A 100 13.31 1.70 -4.69
C ARG A 100 14.61 1.46 -3.92
N SER A 101 15.74 2.02 -4.37
CA SER A 101 17.07 1.85 -3.76
C SER A 101 17.61 0.40 -3.75
N VAL A 102 16.97 -0.50 -4.47
CA VAL A 102 17.40 -1.90 -4.66
C VAL A 102 17.28 -2.31 -6.11
N VAL A 103 18.04 -3.34 -6.49
CA VAL A 103 17.98 -4.01 -7.79
C VAL A 103 17.80 -5.51 -7.57
N ILE A 104 17.20 -6.20 -8.54
CA ILE A 104 16.86 -7.64 -8.43
C ILE A 104 17.79 -8.51 -9.29
N THR A 105 18.93 -7.98 -9.73
CA THR A 105 19.83 -8.62 -10.69
C THR A 105 20.27 -10.02 -10.22
N ASP A 106 20.63 -10.15 -8.94
CA ASP A 106 21.09 -11.40 -8.34
C ASP A 106 19.96 -12.41 -8.07
N LEU A 107 18.71 -11.98 -8.23
CA LEU A 107 17.49 -12.80 -8.04
C LEU A 107 16.85 -13.18 -9.38
N LYS A 108 17.52 -12.92 -10.50
CA LYS A 108 16.95 -13.03 -11.85
C LYS A 108 16.38 -14.43 -12.14
N GLU A 109 17.06 -15.49 -11.78
CA GLU A 109 16.58 -16.86 -12.03
C GLU A 109 15.27 -17.16 -11.29
N ALA A 110 15.19 -16.78 -10.01
CA ALA A 110 13.97 -16.93 -9.22
C ALA A 110 12.84 -16.05 -9.76
N PHE A 111 13.17 -14.82 -10.20
CA PHE A 111 12.23 -13.89 -10.81
C PHE A 111 11.63 -14.43 -12.12
N GLU A 112 12.45 -14.99 -13.02
CA GLU A 112 11.97 -15.59 -14.27
C GLU A 112 11.03 -16.80 -14.04
N LYS A 113 11.27 -17.60 -12.99
CA LYS A 113 10.36 -18.66 -12.57
C LYS A 113 9.06 -18.08 -12.03
N PHE A 114 9.13 -17.07 -11.18
CA PHE A 114 7.98 -16.38 -10.60
C PHE A 114 7.06 -15.78 -11.66
N LEU A 115 7.63 -15.15 -12.70
CA LEU A 115 6.84 -14.59 -13.81
C LEU A 115 5.93 -15.63 -14.47
N LYS A 116 6.42 -16.85 -14.67
CA LYS A 116 5.62 -17.96 -15.25
C LYS A 116 4.55 -18.47 -14.30
N ILE A 117 4.88 -18.53 -13.00
CA ILE A 117 3.97 -19.02 -11.97
C ILE A 117 2.80 -18.05 -11.80
N GLN A 118 3.08 -16.75 -11.67
CA GLN A 118 2.09 -15.74 -11.37
C GLN A 118 1.06 -15.51 -12.50
N GLU A 119 1.34 -15.93 -13.74
CA GLU A 119 0.37 -15.90 -14.84
C GLU A 119 -0.88 -16.74 -14.56
N ASN A 120 -0.75 -17.76 -13.71
CA ASN A 120 -1.83 -18.69 -13.36
C ASN A 120 -2.45 -18.42 -11.97
N ARG A 121 -2.12 -17.29 -11.35
CA ARG A 121 -2.66 -16.92 -10.04
C ARG A 121 -4.17 -16.74 -10.07
N PRO A 122 -4.91 -17.06 -9.01
CA PRO A 122 -6.31 -16.70 -8.88
C PRO A 122 -6.49 -15.17 -9.04
N PRO A 123 -7.54 -14.71 -9.73
CA PRO A 123 -7.80 -13.28 -9.85
C PRO A 123 -8.10 -12.65 -8.47
N ALA A 124 -7.67 -11.39 -8.30
CA ALA A 124 -8.00 -10.61 -7.12
C ALA A 124 -9.52 -10.42 -7.00
N ILE A 125 -10.05 -10.42 -5.79
CA ILE A 125 -11.46 -10.20 -5.53
C ILE A 125 -11.69 -9.08 -4.51
N HIS A 126 -12.70 -8.28 -4.78
CA HIS A 126 -13.10 -7.14 -3.96
C HIS A 126 -13.45 -7.54 -2.51
N GLN A 127 -14.06 -8.73 -2.32
CA GLN A 127 -14.51 -9.22 -1.01
C GLN A 127 -13.39 -9.24 0.06
N TYR A 128 -12.13 -9.44 -0.33
CA TYR A 128 -10.97 -9.50 0.56
C TYR A 128 -10.03 -8.31 0.40
N ASP A 129 -10.48 -7.25 -0.30
CA ASP A 129 -9.67 -6.06 -0.61
C ASP A 129 -8.30 -6.43 -1.23
N GLN A 130 -8.31 -7.46 -2.09
CA GLN A 130 -7.09 -7.95 -2.72
C GLN A 130 -6.58 -6.98 -3.78
N GLY A 131 -5.31 -6.61 -3.68
CA GLY A 131 -4.63 -5.77 -4.65
C GLY A 131 -3.14 -6.10 -4.67
N TYR A 132 -2.63 -6.64 -5.76
CA TYR A 132 -1.25 -7.09 -5.83
C TYR A 132 -0.32 -6.12 -6.54
N VAL A 133 0.91 -6.08 -6.06
CA VAL A 133 1.98 -5.29 -6.68
C VAL A 133 2.51 -5.95 -7.96
N THR A 134 3.23 -5.18 -8.76
CA THR A 134 3.92 -5.75 -9.94
C THR A 134 4.92 -6.84 -9.52
N PRO A 135 5.18 -7.84 -10.37
CA PRO A 135 6.16 -8.90 -10.08
C PRO A 135 7.54 -8.36 -9.71
N GLU A 136 7.98 -7.28 -10.37
CA GLU A 136 9.23 -6.57 -10.07
C GLU A 136 9.21 -6.01 -8.65
N ASN A 137 8.06 -5.57 -8.18
CA ASN A 137 7.90 -5.05 -6.82
C ASN A 137 7.97 -6.17 -5.78
N THR A 138 7.31 -7.30 -6.00
CA THR A 138 7.42 -8.46 -5.11
C THR A 138 8.90 -8.82 -4.90
N PHE A 139 9.67 -8.89 -5.98
CA PHE A 139 11.12 -9.18 -5.91
C PHE A 139 11.95 -8.02 -5.34
N ALA A 140 11.54 -6.77 -5.52
CA ALA A 140 12.18 -5.63 -4.87
C ALA A 140 12.02 -5.68 -3.34
N ARG A 141 10.85 -6.14 -2.83
CA ARG A 141 10.65 -6.42 -1.39
C ARG A 141 11.59 -7.52 -0.89
N VAL A 142 11.77 -8.62 -1.66
CA VAL A 142 12.75 -9.67 -1.34
C VAL A 142 14.17 -9.10 -1.31
N ALA A 143 14.58 -8.36 -2.33
CA ALA A 143 15.91 -7.75 -2.41
C ALA A 143 16.18 -6.78 -1.25
N LEU A 144 15.18 -5.98 -0.86
CA LEU A 144 15.29 -5.09 0.29
C LEU A 144 15.54 -5.88 1.58
N ALA A 145 14.74 -6.91 1.84
CA ALA A 145 14.85 -7.71 3.05
C ALA A 145 16.16 -8.53 3.09
N ASP A 146 16.63 -9.05 1.96
CA ASP A 146 17.93 -9.73 1.88
C ASP A 146 19.08 -8.73 2.16
N SER A 147 19.01 -7.52 1.60
CA SER A 147 20.02 -6.48 1.83
C SER A 147 20.12 -6.03 3.29
N ARG A 148 19.06 -6.23 4.06
CA ARG A 148 19.01 -5.95 5.51
C ARG A 148 19.38 -7.15 6.38
N GLY A 149 19.63 -8.32 5.78
CA GLY A 149 19.99 -9.56 6.49
C GLY A 149 18.82 -10.26 7.16
N ASP A 150 17.59 -10.00 6.70
CA ASP A 150 16.37 -10.48 7.36
C ASP A 150 15.82 -11.77 6.73
N LEU A 151 16.50 -12.35 5.71
CA LEU A 151 16.01 -13.55 5.00
C LEU A 151 16.90 -14.78 5.15
N ARG A 152 18.23 -14.64 5.00
CA ARG A 152 19.12 -15.81 4.90
C ARG A 152 19.11 -16.67 6.15
N GLY A 153 18.62 -17.92 6.00
CA GLY A 153 18.51 -18.88 7.09
C GLY A 153 17.44 -18.54 8.13
N LYS A 154 16.56 -17.59 7.86
CA LYS A 154 15.48 -17.13 8.76
C LYS A 154 14.18 -17.90 8.54
N ASN A 155 13.38 -18.01 9.61
CA ASN A 155 11.98 -18.39 9.51
C ASN A 155 11.17 -17.12 9.19
N VAL A 156 10.46 -17.15 8.09
CA VAL A 156 9.67 -16.02 7.59
C VAL A 156 8.19 -16.37 7.61
N VAL A 157 7.33 -15.45 8.03
CA VAL A 157 5.88 -15.57 7.93
C VAL A 157 5.32 -14.47 7.04
N VAL A 158 4.34 -14.83 6.21
CA VAL A 158 3.56 -13.91 5.38
C VAL A 158 2.11 -13.93 5.87
N LEU A 159 1.54 -12.76 6.10
CA LEU A 159 0.19 -12.57 6.62
C LEU A 159 -0.65 -11.85 5.56
N GLY A 160 -1.55 -12.62 4.89
CA GLY A 160 -2.13 -12.20 3.62
C GLY A 160 -1.09 -12.32 2.49
N ASP A 161 -1.41 -12.94 1.37
CA ASP A 161 -0.40 -13.22 0.33
C ASP A 161 -0.97 -13.13 -1.11
N ASP A 162 -1.82 -12.19 -1.34
CA ASP A 162 -2.29 -11.89 -2.70
C ASP A 162 -1.15 -11.44 -3.64
N ASP A 163 -0.03 -10.95 -3.11
CA ASP A 163 1.21 -10.65 -3.84
C ASP A 163 2.04 -11.89 -4.23
N LEU A 164 1.68 -13.09 -3.74
CA LEU A 164 2.49 -14.32 -3.85
C LEU A 164 3.92 -14.15 -3.30
N MET A 165 4.05 -13.32 -2.25
CA MET A 165 5.32 -13.05 -1.59
C MET A 165 5.97 -14.32 -1.05
N SER A 166 5.17 -15.28 -0.56
CA SER A 166 5.65 -16.58 -0.07
C SER A 166 6.35 -17.39 -1.16
N ILE A 167 5.80 -17.43 -2.37
CA ILE A 167 6.39 -18.09 -3.53
C ILE A 167 7.70 -17.40 -3.92
N ALA A 168 7.69 -16.06 -4.02
CA ALA A 168 8.88 -15.29 -4.37
C ALA A 168 10.02 -15.55 -3.37
N LEU A 169 9.74 -15.51 -2.06
CA LEU A 169 10.70 -15.82 -1.00
C LEU A 169 11.26 -17.23 -1.13
N ALA A 170 10.39 -18.25 -1.29
CA ALA A 170 10.80 -19.64 -1.34
C ALA A 170 11.62 -19.97 -2.60
N LEU A 171 11.28 -19.39 -3.77
CA LEU A 171 12.03 -19.58 -5.01
C LEU A 171 13.48 -19.08 -4.92
N THR A 172 13.78 -18.11 -4.07
CA THR A 172 15.14 -17.62 -3.87
C THR A 172 15.99 -18.59 -3.03
N GLY A 173 15.38 -19.50 -2.27
CA GLY A 173 16.08 -20.35 -1.32
C GLY A 173 16.76 -19.61 -0.15
N LEU A 174 16.53 -18.32 0.01
CA LEU A 174 17.13 -17.50 1.08
C LEU A 174 16.58 -17.86 2.47
N PRO A 175 15.23 -17.90 2.69
CA PRO A 175 14.66 -18.30 3.96
C PRO A 175 14.89 -19.80 4.26
N LYS A 176 15.01 -20.12 5.56
CA LYS A 176 15.01 -21.51 6.03
C LYS A 176 13.63 -22.15 5.87
N LYS A 177 12.57 -21.40 6.18
CA LYS A 177 11.18 -21.80 6.07
C LYS A 177 10.33 -20.57 5.78
N VAL A 178 9.30 -20.72 4.95
CA VAL A 178 8.25 -19.73 4.73
C VAL A 178 6.93 -20.31 5.22
N THR A 179 6.20 -19.58 6.07
CA THR A 179 4.84 -19.92 6.49
C THR A 179 3.90 -18.82 6.02
N ILE A 180 2.70 -19.18 5.59
CA ILE A 180 1.68 -18.23 5.15
C ILE A 180 0.38 -18.48 5.92
N LEU A 181 -0.25 -17.39 6.35
CA LEU A 181 -1.60 -17.34 6.89
C LEU A 181 -2.45 -16.46 5.97
N GLU A 182 -3.40 -17.07 5.27
CA GLU A 182 -4.23 -16.44 4.25
C GLU A 182 -5.68 -16.90 4.39
N ILE A 183 -6.62 -15.98 4.23
CA ILE A 183 -8.06 -16.28 4.33
C ILE A 183 -8.62 -16.88 3.04
N ASP A 184 -8.05 -16.54 1.88
CA ASP A 184 -8.50 -17.01 0.58
C ASP A 184 -8.00 -18.42 0.30
N GLU A 185 -8.90 -19.40 0.38
CA GLU A 185 -8.59 -20.82 0.10
C GLU A 185 -8.08 -21.02 -1.32
N ARG A 186 -8.50 -20.20 -2.31
CA ARG A 186 -8.04 -20.31 -3.71
C ARG A 186 -6.54 -20.01 -3.83
N LEU A 187 -6.05 -19.00 -3.08
CA LEU A 187 -4.63 -18.65 -3.00
C LEU A 187 -3.86 -19.76 -2.27
N ILE A 188 -4.38 -20.26 -1.16
CA ILE A 188 -3.76 -21.37 -0.42
C ILE A 188 -3.61 -22.62 -1.28
N ASP A 189 -4.65 -23.00 -2.03
CA ASP A 189 -4.59 -24.18 -2.91
C ASP A 189 -3.60 -23.97 -4.06
N PHE A 190 -3.57 -22.77 -4.64
CA PHE A 190 -2.61 -22.39 -5.67
C PHE A 190 -1.16 -22.48 -5.13
N ILE A 191 -0.89 -21.90 -3.97
CA ILE A 191 0.44 -21.90 -3.35
C ILE A 191 0.89 -23.32 -2.99
N LYS A 192 0.01 -24.16 -2.46
CA LYS A 192 0.31 -25.58 -2.19
C LYS A 192 0.70 -26.33 -3.46
N LYS A 193 -0.09 -26.17 -4.54
CA LYS A 193 0.21 -26.77 -5.84
C LYS A 193 1.58 -26.35 -6.36
N VAL A 194 1.88 -25.04 -6.33
CA VAL A 194 3.20 -24.51 -6.75
C VAL A 194 4.31 -25.04 -5.84
N SER A 195 4.07 -25.10 -4.53
CA SER A 195 5.05 -25.62 -3.56
C SER A 195 5.43 -27.08 -3.86
N GLU A 196 4.46 -27.90 -4.19
CA GLU A 196 4.70 -29.30 -4.60
C GLU A 196 5.45 -29.38 -5.94
N GLU A 197 5.00 -28.63 -6.96
CA GLU A 197 5.58 -28.64 -8.31
C GLU A 197 7.05 -28.19 -8.32
N TYR A 198 7.39 -27.17 -7.54
CA TYR A 198 8.74 -26.59 -7.50
C TYR A 198 9.56 -27.06 -6.29
N ASN A 199 9.03 -28.00 -5.48
CA ASN A 199 9.66 -28.50 -4.25
C ASN A 199 10.09 -27.38 -3.29
N LEU A 200 9.16 -26.44 -3.02
CA LEU A 200 9.40 -25.29 -2.14
C LEU A 200 9.06 -25.62 -0.68
N ASN A 201 9.82 -25.07 0.26
CA ASN A 201 9.55 -25.24 1.70
C ASN A 201 8.56 -24.18 2.20
N ILE A 202 7.28 -24.31 1.81
CA ILE A 202 6.19 -23.41 2.21
C ILE A 202 5.17 -24.18 3.07
N ASP A 203 4.82 -23.63 4.22
CA ASP A 203 3.75 -24.12 5.09
C ASP A 203 2.53 -23.17 4.92
N ALA A 204 1.59 -23.57 4.05
CA ALA A 204 0.45 -22.74 3.68
C ALA A 204 -0.81 -23.15 4.46
N ARG A 205 -1.39 -22.21 5.20
CA ARG A 205 -2.54 -22.42 6.11
C ARG A 205 -3.65 -21.40 5.85
N VAL A 206 -4.89 -21.88 5.77
CA VAL A 206 -6.09 -21.02 5.78
C VAL A 206 -6.25 -20.42 7.18
N HIS A 207 -6.29 -19.09 7.27
CA HIS A 207 -6.49 -18.41 8.55
C HIS A 207 -7.04 -17.00 8.35
N ASP A 208 -8.08 -16.65 9.11
CA ASP A 208 -8.62 -15.30 9.20
C ASP A 208 -7.84 -14.49 10.25
N LEU A 209 -7.12 -13.46 9.83
CA LEU A 209 -6.32 -12.61 10.73
C LEU A 209 -7.14 -11.80 11.73
N ARG A 210 -8.47 -11.77 11.63
CA ARG A 210 -9.33 -11.25 12.69
C ARG A 210 -9.38 -12.18 13.91
N GLN A 211 -9.05 -13.47 13.71
CA GLN A 211 -8.95 -14.45 14.79
C GLN A 211 -7.52 -14.45 15.38
N PRO A 212 -7.37 -14.87 16.65
CA PRO A 212 -6.05 -15.08 17.24
C PRO A 212 -5.22 -16.07 16.44
N LEU A 213 -3.90 -15.83 16.39
CA LEU A 213 -2.94 -16.72 15.72
C LEU A 213 -2.94 -18.12 16.36
N PRO A 214 -2.68 -19.19 15.58
CA PRO A 214 -2.37 -20.50 16.12
C PRO A 214 -1.17 -20.45 17.09
N GLU A 215 -1.20 -21.23 18.17
CA GLU A 215 -0.17 -21.19 19.23
C GLU A 215 1.24 -21.47 18.71
N ASP A 216 1.37 -22.37 17.71
CA ASP A 216 2.66 -22.76 17.12
C ASP A 216 3.28 -21.67 16.21
N VAL A 217 2.51 -20.61 15.89
CA VAL A 217 2.96 -19.48 15.08
C VAL A 217 3.44 -18.32 15.96
N VAL A 218 2.91 -18.20 17.18
CA VAL A 218 3.27 -17.12 18.10
C VAL A 218 4.72 -17.25 18.56
N GLY A 219 5.51 -16.17 18.40
CA GLY A 219 6.90 -16.13 18.86
C GLY A 219 7.87 -17.06 18.11
N ALA A 220 7.54 -17.50 16.89
CA ALA A 220 8.29 -18.55 16.16
C ALA A 220 9.15 -18.02 15.00
N TYR A 221 8.99 -16.77 14.59
CA TYR A 221 9.59 -16.23 13.36
C TYR A 221 10.61 -15.13 13.60
N ASP A 222 11.49 -14.95 12.62
CA ASP A 222 12.51 -13.89 12.56
C ASP A 222 11.99 -12.65 11.83
N THR A 223 11.15 -12.87 10.81
CA THR A 223 10.69 -11.81 9.89
C THR A 223 9.25 -12.07 9.50
N PHE A 224 8.45 -11.00 9.43
CA PHE A 224 7.12 -11.06 8.84
C PHE A 224 6.99 -10.11 7.63
N PHE A 225 6.10 -10.49 6.71
CA PHE A 225 5.61 -9.65 5.62
C PHE A 225 4.09 -9.57 5.70
N THR A 226 3.53 -8.42 5.39
CA THR A 226 2.09 -8.22 5.22
C THR A 226 1.82 -6.99 4.36
N ASP A 227 0.63 -6.90 3.78
CA ASP A 227 0.16 -5.72 3.05
C ASP A 227 -1.25 -5.39 3.55
N PRO A 228 -1.36 -4.66 4.67
CA PRO A 228 -2.64 -4.43 5.35
C PRO A 228 -3.46 -3.34 4.66
N PRO A 229 -4.80 -3.40 4.74
CA PRO A 229 -5.65 -2.24 4.49
C PRO A 229 -5.26 -1.05 5.38
N GLU A 230 -5.54 0.17 4.93
CA GLU A 230 -5.01 1.41 5.51
C GLU A 230 -5.81 1.96 6.71
N THR A 231 -6.71 1.19 7.29
CA THR A 231 -7.36 1.60 8.55
C THR A 231 -6.43 1.36 9.74
N VAL A 232 -6.60 2.12 10.81
CA VAL A 232 -5.82 1.91 12.05
C VAL A 232 -6.10 0.53 12.64
N GLU A 233 -7.32 0.03 12.51
CA GLU A 233 -7.74 -1.29 12.97
C GLU A 233 -7.10 -2.41 12.14
N ALA A 234 -7.00 -2.25 10.82
CA ALA A 234 -6.29 -3.20 9.96
C ALA A 234 -4.78 -3.24 10.28
N ILE A 235 -4.15 -2.10 10.51
CA ILE A 235 -2.75 -2.05 10.96
C ILE A 235 -2.56 -2.83 12.27
N LYS A 236 -3.47 -2.69 13.24
CA LYS A 236 -3.44 -3.49 14.47
C LYS A 236 -3.62 -4.98 14.20
N ALA A 237 -4.55 -5.33 13.30
CA ALA A 237 -4.81 -6.72 12.93
C ALA A 237 -3.58 -7.34 12.24
N PHE A 238 -3.16 -6.79 11.14
CA PHE A 238 -2.12 -7.38 10.29
C PHE A 238 -0.73 -7.20 10.87
N VAL A 239 -0.32 -5.95 11.14
CA VAL A 239 1.02 -5.67 11.69
C VAL A 239 1.14 -6.19 13.12
N GLY A 240 0.09 -6.01 13.95
CA GLY A 240 0.08 -6.54 15.32
C GLY A 240 0.16 -8.06 15.38
N ARG A 241 -0.50 -8.79 14.45
CA ARG A 241 -0.32 -10.24 14.27
C ARG A 241 1.11 -10.55 13.84
N GLY A 242 1.65 -9.83 12.85
CA GLY A 242 3.04 -9.96 12.44
C GLY A 242 4.00 -9.86 13.62
N VAL A 243 3.84 -8.83 14.45
CA VAL A 243 4.65 -8.64 15.68
C VAL A 243 4.48 -9.79 16.67
N ALA A 244 3.26 -10.33 16.83
CA ALA A 244 3.01 -11.46 17.73
C ALA A 244 3.69 -12.75 17.26
N THR A 245 4.01 -12.89 15.97
CA THR A 245 4.77 -14.05 15.45
C THR A 245 6.26 -13.97 15.76
N LEU A 246 6.81 -12.80 16.11
CA LEU A 246 8.24 -12.58 16.22
C LEU A 246 8.82 -13.14 17.53
N LYS A 247 9.95 -13.82 17.41
CA LYS A 247 10.58 -14.56 18.51
C LYS A 247 11.36 -13.72 19.53
N GLY A 248 11.62 -12.45 19.21
CA GLY A 248 12.41 -11.62 20.13
C GLY A 248 12.72 -10.21 19.61
N PRO A 249 13.51 -9.44 20.34
CA PRO A 249 14.04 -8.16 19.89
C PRO A 249 14.94 -8.33 18.65
N ARG A 250 15.03 -7.28 17.82
CA ARG A 250 15.80 -7.25 16.57
C ARG A 250 15.26 -8.18 15.49
N CYS A 251 14.03 -8.65 15.63
CA CYS A 251 13.28 -9.25 14.54
C CYS A 251 12.66 -8.16 13.66
N ALA A 252 12.43 -8.46 12.37
CA ALA A 252 12.02 -7.48 11.39
C ALA A 252 10.57 -7.68 10.90
N GLY A 253 9.95 -6.60 10.44
CA GLY A 253 8.66 -6.61 9.75
C GLY A 253 8.65 -5.70 8.53
N TYR A 254 7.93 -6.13 7.49
CA TYR A 254 7.80 -5.42 6.22
C TYR A 254 6.33 -5.28 5.84
N PHE A 255 5.89 -4.06 5.54
CA PHE A 255 4.51 -3.79 5.12
C PHE A 255 4.39 -2.49 4.33
N GLY A 256 3.32 -2.37 3.55
CA GLY A 256 2.98 -1.16 2.80
C GLY A 256 1.99 -0.28 3.54
N VAL A 257 2.05 1.04 3.36
CA VAL A 257 0.99 1.99 3.72
C VAL A 257 0.91 3.06 2.65
N THR A 258 -0.28 3.28 2.08
CA THR A 258 -0.47 4.30 1.04
C THR A 258 -0.92 5.64 1.59
N ARG A 259 -0.48 6.71 0.93
CA ARG A 259 -1.03 8.06 1.14
C ARG A 259 -2.38 8.27 0.44
N ARG A 260 -2.72 7.43 -0.55
CA ARG A 260 -3.98 7.52 -1.33
C ARG A 260 -5.21 7.19 -0.49
N GLU A 261 -5.01 6.51 0.65
CA GLU A 261 -6.04 6.15 1.63
C GLU A 261 -5.67 6.52 3.06
N SER A 262 -4.62 7.33 3.24
CA SER A 262 -4.19 7.75 4.58
C SER A 262 -3.76 9.21 4.59
N SER A 263 -4.57 10.07 5.20
CA SER A 263 -4.23 11.46 5.54
C SER A 263 -3.00 11.54 6.44
N LEU A 264 -2.41 12.71 6.58
CA LEU A 264 -1.30 12.90 7.54
C LEU A 264 -1.72 12.58 8.98
N ASP A 265 -2.95 12.87 9.34
CA ASP A 265 -3.50 12.60 10.66
C ASP A 265 -3.66 11.11 10.90
N LYS A 266 -4.16 10.34 9.91
CA LYS A 266 -4.21 8.89 9.98
C LYS A 266 -2.80 8.30 10.01
N TRP A 267 -1.90 8.81 9.19
CA TRP A 267 -0.49 8.40 9.17
C TRP A 267 0.20 8.57 10.53
N ALA A 268 -0.05 9.72 11.21
CA ALA A 268 0.46 9.96 12.56
C ALA A 268 -0.09 8.95 13.57
N ARG A 269 -1.39 8.60 13.48
CA ARG A 269 -2.00 7.57 14.32
C ARG A 269 -1.42 6.19 14.06
N ILE A 270 -1.19 5.82 12.80
CA ILE A 270 -0.54 4.56 12.42
C ILE A 270 0.86 4.48 13.02
N GLN A 271 1.69 5.51 12.83
CA GLN A 271 3.04 5.54 13.39
C GLN A 271 3.04 5.42 14.92
N LYS A 272 2.09 6.10 15.58
CA LYS A 272 1.94 5.95 17.04
C LYS A 272 1.64 4.51 17.44
N VAL A 273 0.72 3.84 16.74
CA VAL A 273 0.38 2.42 17.01
C VAL A 273 1.62 1.53 16.85
N LEU A 274 2.44 1.75 15.82
CA LEU A 274 3.68 1.00 15.62
C LEU A 274 4.66 1.20 16.78
N LEU A 275 4.87 2.46 17.20
CA LEU A 275 5.73 2.77 18.35
C LEU A 275 5.21 2.17 19.67
N ASP A 276 3.88 2.21 19.88
CA ASP A 276 3.23 1.63 21.07
C ASP A 276 3.38 0.09 21.11
N MET A 277 3.54 -0.58 19.96
CA MET A 277 3.88 -2.00 19.87
C MET A 277 5.37 -2.30 20.14
N GLY A 278 6.20 -1.29 20.34
CA GLY A 278 7.66 -1.45 20.52
C GLY A 278 8.38 -1.72 19.19
N LEU A 279 7.90 -1.11 18.12
CA LEU A 279 8.55 -1.13 16.80
C LEU A 279 9.32 0.16 16.57
N VAL A 280 10.50 0.05 15.95
CA VAL A 280 11.26 1.19 15.44
C VAL A 280 11.22 1.13 13.92
N ILE A 281 10.79 2.21 13.27
CA ILE A 281 10.81 2.34 11.82
C ILE A 281 12.27 2.60 11.42
N THR A 282 12.86 1.66 10.69
CA THR A 282 14.27 1.71 10.27
C THR A 282 14.44 2.04 8.79
N ASP A 283 13.44 1.74 7.97
CA ASP A 283 13.36 2.18 6.59
C ASP A 283 11.94 2.66 6.28
N LEU A 284 11.84 3.74 5.53
CA LEU A 284 10.59 4.30 5.01
C LEU A 284 10.85 4.75 3.56
N LEU A 285 10.46 3.90 2.60
CA LEU A 285 10.73 4.13 1.19
C LEU A 285 9.45 4.57 0.48
N HIS A 286 9.36 5.88 0.22
CA HIS A 286 8.18 6.50 -0.38
C HIS A 286 7.87 5.95 -1.77
N ASN A 287 6.59 5.59 -2.00
CA ASN A 287 6.10 5.06 -3.28
C ASN A 287 6.94 3.88 -3.82
N PHE A 288 7.41 3.02 -2.91
CA PHE A 288 8.19 1.84 -3.26
C PHE A 288 7.34 0.80 -3.99
N ASN A 289 6.12 0.57 -3.48
CA ASN A 289 5.19 -0.41 -4.03
C ASN A 289 4.32 0.22 -5.12
N GLU A 290 4.16 -0.50 -6.23
CA GLU A 290 3.33 -0.13 -7.37
C GLU A 290 2.34 -1.26 -7.64
N TYR A 291 1.04 -0.99 -7.42
CA TYR A 291 -0.02 -1.98 -7.54
C TYR A 291 -0.55 -2.03 -8.97
N VAL A 292 -0.79 -3.23 -9.45
CA VAL A 292 -1.48 -3.45 -10.72
C VAL A 292 -2.92 -2.94 -10.58
N ASN A 293 -3.42 -2.23 -11.61
CA ASN A 293 -4.78 -1.73 -11.56
C ASN A 293 -5.77 -2.90 -11.47
N TRP A 294 -6.77 -2.76 -10.60
CA TRP A 294 -7.78 -3.78 -10.33
C TRP A 294 -8.72 -3.98 -11.52
N ASP A 295 -9.00 -5.23 -11.88
CA ASP A 295 -10.00 -5.56 -12.90
C ASP A 295 -11.41 -5.15 -12.44
N TYR A 296 -11.66 -5.16 -11.12
CA TYR A 296 -12.92 -4.76 -10.51
C TYR A 296 -12.98 -3.26 -10.14
N TYR A 297 -12.15 -2.39 -10.75
CA TYR A 297 -12.07 -0.96 -10.43
C TYR A 297 -13.42 -0.23 -10.41
N GLN A 298 -14.44 -0.73 -11.16
CA GLN A 298 -15.77 -0.15 -11.19
C GLN A 298 -16.58 -0.38 -9.90
N GLU A 299 -16.22 -1.38 -9.13
CA GLU A 299 -16.83 -1.70 -7.85
C GLU A 299 -16.25 -0.86 -6.71
N MET A 300 -15.04 -0.33 -6.90
CA MET A 300 -14.32 0.45 -5.91
C MET A 300 -15.02 1.79 -5.62
N ARG A 301 -15.02 2.20 -4.35
CA ARG A 301 -15.51 3.52 -3.94
C ARG A 301 -14.82 4.68 -4.70
N GLY A 302 -13.52 4.55 -4.98
CA GLY A 302 -12.77 5.53 -5.75
C GLY A 302 -13.35 5.80 -7.13
N TRP A 303 -13.85 4.77 -7.83
CA TRP A 303 -14.56 4.93 -9.10
C TRP A 303 -15.86 5.73 -8.95
N GLN A 304 -16.58 5.53 -7.87
CA GLN A 304 -17.82 6.26 -7.62
C GLN A 304 -17.55 7.74 -7.33
N LEU A 305 -16.47 8.04 -6.63
CA LEU A 305 -16.07 9.39 -6.22
C LEU A 305 -15.44 10.21 -7.35
N THR A 306 -14.82 9.57 -8.37
CA THR A 306 -14.15 10.31 -9.44
C THR A 306 -15.09 11.26 -10.17
N PRO A 307 -14.69 12.52 -10.37
CA PRO A 307 -15.51 13.51 -11.10
C PRO A 307 -15.61 13.23 -12.60
N VAL A 308 -14.72 12.41 -13.15
CA VAL A 308 -14.66 12.01 -14.55
C VAL A 308 -14.61 10.49 -14.68
N LYS A 309 -15.36 9.88 -15.60
CA LYS A 309 -15.46 8.42 -15.77
C LYS A 309 -14.47 7.93 -16.84
N GLU A 310 -13.23 7.78 -16.44
CA GLU A 310 -12.17 7.17 -17.23
C GLU A 310 -11.46 6.09 -16.41
N PRO A 311 -11.31 4.84 -16.90
CA PRO A 311 -10.55 3.81 -16.17
C PRO A 311 -9.09 4.21 -16.01
N PRO A 312 -8.43 3.75 -14.92
CA PRO A 312 -7.01 3.99 -14.75
C PRO A 312 -6.20 3.26 -15.84
N LYS A 313 -5.38 4.00 -16.59
CA LYS A 313 -4.52 3.46 -17.66
C LYS A 313 -3.10 3.19 -17.20
N GLU A 314 -2.63 3.98 -16.25
CA GLU A 314 -1.31 3.87 -15.65
C GLU A 314 -1.43 3.48 -14.18
N ILE A 315 -0.36 2.96 -13.60
CA ILE A 315 -0.28 2.68 -12.17
C ILE A 315 -0.42 3.99 -11.39
N TRP A 316 -1.47 4.09 -10.61
CA TRP A 316 -1.77 5.26 -9.77
C TRP A 316 -1.67 4.95 -8.28
N TYR A 317 -1.98 3.71 -7.89
CA TYR A 317 -1.95 3.29 -6.50
C TYR A 317 -0.57 2.80 -6.12
N LYS A 318 0.01 3.45 -5.12
CA LYS A 318 1.36 3.17 -4.64
C LYS A 318 1.38 3.26 -3.13
N SER A 319 2.17 2.41 -2.48
CA SER A 319 2.38 2.50 -1.04
C SER A 319 3.85 2.72 -0.69
N THR A 320 4.05 3.31 0.47
CA THR A 320 5.36 3.43 1.08
C THR A 320 5.72 2.12 1.76
N GLN A 321 6.90 1.58 1.46
CA GLN A 321 7.41 0.40 2.15
C GLN A 321 7.98 0.80 3.50
N PHE A 322 7.45 0.20 4.54
CA PHE A 322 8.00 0.25 5.90
C PHE A 322 8.85 -0.99 6.15
N ARG A 323 10.01 -0.79 6.77
CA ARG A 323 10.73 -1.81 7.51
C ARG A 323 10.77 -1.39 8.98
N VAL A 324 10.41 -2.29 9.85
CA VAL A 324 10.43 -2.09 11.30
C VAL A 324 11.26 -3.15 11.98
N GLU A 325 11.84 -2.80 13.13
CA GLU A 325 12.50 -3.74 14.02
C GLU A 325 11.89 -3.67 15.42
N THR A 326 11.79 -4.84 16.07
CA THR A 326 11.34 -4.95 17.45
C THR A 326 12.43 -4.53 18.45
N VAL A 327 12.03 -3.86 19.53
CA VAL A 327 12.89 -3.58 20.69
C VAL A 327 12.51 -4.43 21.90
N ARG A 328 13.27 -4.34 23.00
CA ARG A 328 12.93 -5.05 24.24
C ARG A 328 11.57 -4.57 24.77
N GLY A 329 10.71 -5.52 25.16
CA GLY A 329 9.38 -5.24 25.66
C GLY A 329 8.32 -5.01 24.57
N PHE A 330 8.65 -5.29 23.29
CA PHE A 330 7.67 -5.25 22.20
C PHE A 330 6.47 -6.15 22.50
N LYS A 331 5.30 -5.75 22.00
CA LYS A 331 4.05 -6.51 22.15
C LYS A 331 3.27 -6.47 20.86
N GLY A 332 3.05 -7.65 20.29
CA GLY A 332 2.07 -7.82 19.21
C GLY A 332 0.65 -7.75 19.74
N PHE A 333 -0.29 -7.73 18.81
CA PHE A 333 -1.72 -7.83 19.10
C PHE A 333 -2.22 -9.21 18.69
N ASN A 334 -2.86 -9.95 19.60
CA ASN A 334 -3.37 -11.30 19.33
C ASN A 334 -4.78 -11.56 19.88
N ASP A 335 -5.52 -10.52 20.28
CA ASP A 335 -6.93 -10.66 20.68
C ASP A 335 -7.85 -10.71 19.45
N PRO A 336 -9.04 -11.34 19.51
CA PRO A 336 -10.03 -11.32 18.45
C PRO A 336 -10.40 -9.90 18.03
N ILE A 337 -10.57 -9.66 16.72
CA ILE A 337 -11.02 -8.39 16.18
C ILE A 337 -12.47 -8.54 15.72
N VAL A 338 -13.32 -7.65 16.20
CA VAL A 338 -14.75 -7.61 15.88
C VAL A 338 -15.05 -6.33 15.09
N GLY A 339 -15.81 -6.46 14.01
CA GLY A 339 -16.24 -5.35 13.18
C GLY A 339 -15.51 -5.28 11.83
N ASP A 340 -15.82 -4.21 11.09
CA ASP A 340 -15.17 -3.90 9.82
C ASP A 340 -13.79 -3.30 10.08
N ILE A 341 -12.76 -3.89 9.48
CA ILE A 341 -11.38 -3.41 9.55
C ILE A 341 -10.89 -2.86 8.21
N TYR A 342 -11.70 -2.96 7.16
CA TYR A 342 -11.32 -2.60 5.80
C TYR A 342 -11.69 -1.16 5.45
N ASN A 343 -12.77 -0.63 6.02
CA ASN A 343 -13.38 0.62 5.57
C ASN A 343 -13.29 1.75 6.60
N ASP A 344 -12.94 2.93 6.13
CA ASP A 344 -13.11 4.20 6.84
C ASP A 344 -13.43 5.35 5.86
N ALA A 345 -13.42 6.60 6.35
CA ALA A 345 -13.72 7.77 5.52
C ALA A 345 -12.71 8.00 4.38
N GLU A 346 -11.51 7.45 4.51
CA GLU A 346 -10.40 7.66 3.56
C GLU A 346 -10.23 6.50 2.57
N SER A 347 -10.89 5.35 2.80
CA SER A 347 -10.82 4.18 1.92
C SER A 347 -11.35 4.48 0.52
N SER A 348 -10.74 3.90 -0.50
CA SER A 348 -11.07 4.11 -1.91
C SER A 348 -11.03 2.86 -2.77
N THR A 349 -10.37 1.80 -2.33
CA THR A 349 -10.27 0.52 -3.05
C THR A 349 -11.35 -0.48 -2.65
N THR A 350 -11.89 -0.31 -1.45
CA THR A 350 -13.01 -1.09 -0.89
C THR A 350 -14.36 -0.46 -1.13
#